data_1bf7a49ad5e2c7350ff8753356b9eb11
#
_entry.id   1bf7a49ad5e2c7350ff8753356b9eb11
#
_cell.length_a   1.000
_cell.length_b   1.000
_cell.length_c   1.000
_cell.angle_alpha   90.00
_cell.angle_beta   90.00
_cell.angle_gamma   90.00
#
_symmetry.space_group_name_H-M   'P 1'
#
loop_
_entity.id
_entity.type
_entity.pdbx_description
1 polymer ?
#
loop_
_entity_poly.entity_id
_entity_poly.type
_entity_poly.pdbx_seq_one_letter_code
_entity_poly.pdbx_strand_id
1 'polypeptide(L)'
;MAVIQQPEVQYADVNDCNQINRLMRSRKFGLDALQMAIHVFDASGQPLIGYEVPSGLNIWHDYLKAIRMLMERGKVSVSYGIDPYLLEMEQYANGQLRFTIRLELVSHRILTQFTIHARTFLLEILRSIEFLWSKMLHEYHPPSGLDISRPEDDGEELFIEINALRKWVLELPE
;
A
#
# COMPACT_ATOMS: atom_id res chain seq x y z
N MET A 1 11.66 -37.76 -0.23
CA MET A 1 11.67 -36.32 0.17
C MET A 1 11.09 -35.56 -1.01
N ALA A 2 9.85 -35.11 -0.93
CA ALA A 2 9.21 -34.37 -2.02
C ALA A 2 9.64 -32.90 -1.87
N VAL A 3 10.34 -32.39 -2.86
CA VAL A 3 10.62 -30.94 -2.97
C VAL A 3 9.31 -30.28 -3.40
N ILE A 4 8.64 -29.62 -2.48
CA ILE A 4 7.51 -28.75 -2.80
C ILE A 4 8.13 -27.51 -3.47
N GLN A 5 8.06 -27.44 -4.80
CA GLN A 5 8.31 -26.20 -5.50
C GLN A 5 7.25 -25.19 -5.03
N GLN A 6 7.68 -24.15 -4.35
CA GLN A 6 6.81 -23.01 -4.10
C GLN A 6 6.36 -22.45 -5.46
N PRO A 7 5.07 -22.19 -5.64
CA PRO A 7 4.60 -21.58 -6.89
C PRO A 7 5.37 -20.27 -7.08
N GLU A 8 5.94 -20.10 -8.26
CA GLU A 8 6.63 -18.89 -8.66
C GLU A 8 5.67 -17.70 -8.51
N VAL A 9 6.02 -16.72 -7.68
CA VAL A 9 5.19 -15.54 -7.48
C VAL A 9 5.24 -14.73 -8.76
N GLN A 10 4.11 -14.62 -9.44
CA GLN A 10 3.99 -13.82 -10.65
C GLN A 10 3.55 -12.40 -10.27
N TYR A 11 4.37 -11.43 -10.64
CA TYR A 11 4.06 -10.01 -10.50
C TYR A 11 3.49 -9.47 -11.80
N ALA A 12 2.48 -8.60 -11.69
CA ALA A 12 1.98 -7.81 -12.79
C ALA A 12 2.14 -6.32 -12.45
N ASP A 13 2.58 -5.54 -13.42
CA ASP A 13 2.58 -4.09 -13.28
C ASP A 13 1.13 -3.59 -13.21
N VAL A 14 0.84 -2.66 -12.31
CA VAL A 14 -0.47 -2.04 -12.17
C VAL A 14 -0.94 -1.34 -13.46
N ASN A 15 -0.01 -0.96 -14.33
CA ASN A 15 -0.30 -0.38 -15.65
C ASN A 15 -0.62 -1.43 -16.72
N ASP A 16 -0.31 -2.71 -16.50
CA ASP A 16 -0.64 -3.80 -17.43
C ASP A 16 -2.01 -4.40 -17.10
N CYS A 17 -3.07 -3.67 -17.43
CA CYS A 17 -4.46 -4.10 -17.23
C CYS A 17 -4.76 -5.45 -17.88
N ASN A 18 -4.11 -5.79 -19.01
CA ASN A 18 -4.30 -7.06 -19.69
C ASN A 18 -3.72 -8.22 -18.88
N GLN A 19 -2.54 -8.03 -18.31
CA GLN A 19 -1.91 -9.04 -17.43
C GLN A 19 -2.71 -9.22 -16.15
N ILE A 20 -3.16 -8.13 -15.51
CA ILE A 20 -3.99 -8.18 -14.31
C ILE A 20 -5.32 -8.88 -14.59
N ASN A 21 -6.03 -8.50 -15.65
CA ASN A 21 -7.27 -9.15 -16.04
C ASN A 21 -7.08 -10.63 -16.34
N ARG A 22 -5.94 -11.03 -16.93
CA ARG A 22 -5.58 -12.43 -17.17
C ARG A 22 -5.34 -13.18 -15.87
N LEU A 23 -4.61 -12.59 -14.91
CA LEU A 23 -4.39 -13.16 -13.59
C LEU A 23 -5.69 -13.33 -12.82
N MET A 24 -6.58 -12.35 -12.86
CA MET A 24 -7.91 -12.42 -12.24
C MET A 24 -8.77 -13.54 -12.84
N ARG A 25 -8.77 -13.70 -14.17
CA ARG A 25 -9.52 -14.76 -14.86
C ARG A 25 -8.95 -16.15 -14.61
N SER A 26 -7.65 -16.28 -14.42
CA SER A 26 -6.99 -17.58 -14.19
C SER A 26 -7.20 -18.11 -12.77
N ARG A 27 -7.58 -17.27 -11.83
CA ARG A 27 -7.82 -17.63 -10.44
C ARG A 27 -9.32 -17.67 -10.17
N LYS A 28 -9.77 -18.74 -9.50
CA LYS A 28 -11.15 -18.87 -9.02
C LYS A 28 -11.45 -17.97 -7.81
N PHE A 29 -10.59 -16.99 -7.56
CA PHE A 29 -10.64 -16.13 -6.39
C PHE A 29 -10.81 -14.69 -6.83
N GLY A 30 -11.57 -13.91 -6.06
CA GLY A 30 -11.82 -12.50 -6.31
C GLY A 30 -10.59 -11.60 -6.14
N LEU A 31 -10.82 -10.30 -6.20
CA LEU A 31 -9.80 -9.28 -5.94
C LEU A 31 -9.09 -9.49 -4.60
N ASP A 32 -9.80 -10.03 -3.62
CA ASP A 32 -9.30 -10.34 -2.27
C ASP A 32 -8.16 -11.37 -2.26
N ALA A 33 -7.91 -12.07 -3.36
CA ALA A 33 -6.80 -12.99 -3.50
C ALA A 33 -5.58 -12.39 -4.21
N LEU A 34 -5.66 -11.15 -4.68
CA LEU A 34 -4.53 -10.46 -5.27
C LEU A 34 -3.69 -9.83 -4.15
N GLN A 35 -2.45 -10.26 -4.02
CA GLN A 35 -1.49 -9.58 -3.17
C GLN A 35 -0.85 -8.44 -3.95
N MET A 36 -0.82 -7.25 -3.34
CA MET A 36 -0.15 -6.09 -3.89
C MET A 36 1.21 -5.91 -3.23
N ALA A 37 2.22 -5.56 -4.01
CA ALA A 37 3.50 -5.10 -3.53
C ALA A 37 3.59 -3.58 -3.79
N ILE A 38 3.88 -2.82 -2.74
CA ILE A 38 4.16 -1.39 -2.85
C ILE A 38 5.68 -1.21 -2.75
N HIS A 39 6.26 -0.75 -3.84
CA HIS A 39 7.68 -0.44 -3.91
C HIS A 39 7.88 1.05 -3.67
N VAL A 40 8.84 1.39 -2.83
CA VAL A 40 9.26 2.77 -2.60
C VAL A 40 10.71 2.90 -3.02
N PHE A 41 10.99 3.90 -3.83
CA PHE A 41 12.34 4.21 -4.30
C PHE A 41 12.75 5.59 -3.78
N ASP A 42 14.00 5.77 -3.52
CA ASP A 42 14.57 7.09 -3.27
C ASP A 42 14.74 7.88 -4.58
N ALA A 43 15.19 9.13 -4.47
CA ALA A 43 15.41 10.00 -5.63
C ALA A 43 16.50 9.49 -6.59
N SER A 44 17.35 8.55 -6.17
CA SER A 44 18.37 7.90 -7.00
C SER A 44 17.86 6.64 -7.69
N GLY A 45 16.62 6.21 -7.40
CA GLY A 45 16.02 4.97 -7.91
C GLY A 45 16.40 3.73 -7.12
N GLN A 46 17.02 3.87 -5.93
CA GLN A 46 17.31 2.74 -5.05
C GLN A 46 16.06 2.34 -4.27
N PRO A 47 15.73 1.04 -4.18
CA PRO A 47 14.57 0.58 -3.44
C PRO A 47 14.75 0.80 -1.92
N LEU A 48 13.84 1.55 -1.33
CA LEU A 48 13.68 1.69 0.12
C LEU A 48 12.77 0.60 0.67
N ILE A 49 11.76 0.20 -0.12
CA ILE A 49 10.90 -0.95 0.12
C ILE A 49 10.92 -1.79 -1.16
N GLY A 50 11.41 -3.02 -1.05
CA GLY A 50 11.54 -3.94 -2.16
C GLY A 50 10.53 -5.10 -2.10
N TYR A 51 10.76 -6.12 -2.92
CA TYR A 51 9.91 -7.30 -3.07
C TYR A 51 9.92 -8.25 -1.86
N GLU A 52 10.88 -8.10 -0.96
CA GLU A 52 11.00 -8.91 0.25
C GLU A 52 10.00 -8.56 1.35
N VAL A 53 9.31 -7.43 1.22
CA VAL A 53 8.24 -7.04 2.15
C VAL A 53 6.92 -7.53 1.58
N PRO A 54 6.34 -8.58 2.14
CA PRO A 54 5.07 -9.09 1.65
C PRO A 54 3.98 -8.06 1.84
N SER A 55 3.11 -8.03 0.88
CA SER A 55 2.00 -7.11 0.83
C SER A 55 0.69 -7.89 0.81
N GLY A 56 -0.38 -7.25 1.22
CA GLY A 56 -1.73 -7.78 1.11
C GLY A 56 -2.59 -6.88 0.26
N LEU A 57 -3.79 -7.31 -0.03
CA LEU A 57 -4.79 -6.50 -0.72
C LEU A 57 -5.07 -5.18 -0.05
N ASN A 58 -5.11 -5.21 1.26
CA ASN A 58 -5.52 -4.07 2.06
C ASN A 58 -4.35 -3.16 2.44
N ILE A 59 -3.18 -3.32 1.84
CA ILE A 59 -1.99 -2.55 2.21
C ILE A 59 -2.18 -1.05 2.02
N TRP A 60 -2.96 -0.64 1.04
CA TRP A 60 -3.32 0.76 0.83
C TRP A 60 -4.23 1.31 1.94
N HIS A 61 -5.11 0.48 2.51
CA HIS A 61 -5.89 0.83 3.71
C HIS A 61 -4.98 1.05 4.91
N ASP A 62 -3.94 0.23 5.08
CA ASP A 62 -2.98 0.39 6.16
C ASP A 62 -2.24 1.73 6.05
N TYR A 63 -1.89 2.14 4.83
CA TYR A 63 -1.31 3.47 4.59
C TYR A 63 -2.28 4.61 4.91
N LEU A 64 -3.53 4.55 4.44
CA LEU A 64 -4.53 5.60 4.74
C LEU A 64 -4.78 5.69 6.24
N LYS A 65 -4.95 4.55 6.90
CA LYS A 65 -5.08 4.48 8.36
C LYS A 65 -3.85 5.08 9.05
N ALA A 66 -2.64 4.74 8.61
CA ALA A 66 -1.42 5.27 9.17
C ALA A 66 -1.32 6.79 9.00
N ILE A 67 -1.65 7.34 7.82
CA ILE A 67 -1.60 8.77 7.53
C ILE A 67 -2.63 9.53 8.41
N ARG A 68 -3.85 9.00 8.54
CA ARG A 68 -4.89 9.58 9.41
C ARG A 68 -4.44 9.62 10.87
N MET A 69 -3.91 8.52 11.39
CA MET A 69 -3.41 8.48 12.77
C MET A 69 -2.16 9.35 12.96
N LEU A 70 -1.31 9.48 11.95
CA LEU A 70 -0.16 10.38 11.96
C LEU A 70 -0.61 11.83 12.08
N MET A 71 -1.63 12.23 11.32
CA MET A 71 -2.26 13.55 11.39
C MET A 71 -2.76 13.88 12.81
N GLU A 72 -3.36 12.90 13.49
CA GLU A 72 -3.93 13.11 14.83
C GLU A 72 -2.86 13.14 15.94
N ARG A 73 -1.79 12.35 15.79
CA ARG A 73 -0.88 12.01 16.90
C ARG A 73 0.58 12.31 16.66
N GLY A 74 0.97 12.67 15.42
CA GLY A 74 2.37 12.87 15.03
C GLY A 74 3.22 11.59 15.01
N LYS A 75 2.68 10.47 15.52
CA LYS A 75 3.32 9.17 15.57
C LYS A 75 2.28 8.06 15.50
N VAL A 76 2.59 6.99 14.76
CA VAL A 76 1.67 5.87 14.54
C VAL A 76 2.41 4.54 14.43
N SER A 77 1.70 3.46 14.81
CA SER A 77 2.07 2.07 14.53
C SER A 77 0.78 1.33 14.18
N VAL A 78 0.73 0.73 13.00
CA VAL A 78 -0.42 -0.05 12.50
C VAL A 78 0.07 -1.38 11.93
N SER A 79 -0.83 -2.37 11.86
CA SER A 79 -0.55 -3.61 11.15
C SER A 79 -0.27 -3.31 9.67
N TYR A 80 0.59 -4.10 9.04
CA TYR A 80 1.00 -3.93 7.66
C TYR A 80 0.83 -5.21 6.86
N GLY A 81 -0.15 -5.21 5.98
CA GLY A 81 -0.46 -6.36 5.14
C GLY A 81 -1.05 -7.54 5.92
N ILE A 82 -0.81 -8.74 5.42
CA ILE A 82 -1.36 -10.00 5.97
C ILE A 82 -0.42 -10.63 7.01
N ASP A 83 0.85 -10.33 6.94
CA ASP A 83 1.88 -10.89 7.80
C ASP A 83 2.04 -10.08 9.11
N PRO A 84 2.71 -10.64 10.13
CA PRO A 84 2.89 -9.95 11.41
C PRO A 84 3.93 -8.82 11.32
N TYR A 85 3.70 -7.88 10.43
CA TYR A 85 4.48 -6.67 10.28
C TYR A 85 3.75 -5.45 10.84
N LEU A 86 4.52 -4.49 11.33
CA LEU A 86 4.05 -3.17 11.73
C LEU A 86 4.64 -2.11 10.81
N LEU A 87 3.76 -1.24 10.34
CA LEU A 87 4.11 0.03 9.69
C LEU A 87 4.12 1.10 10.76
N GLU A 88 5.26 1.75 10.93
CA GLU A 88 5.43 2.84 11.89
C GLU A 88 5.86 4.10 11.15
N MET A 89 5.23 5.21 11.50
CA MET A 89 5.60 6.54 11.03
C MET A 89 5.72 7.50 12.21
N GLU A 90 6.72 8.36 12.18
CA GLU A 90 6.93 9.39 13.17
C GLU A 90 7.39 10.68 12.50
N GLN A 91 6.61 11.75 12.72
CA GLN A 91 6.87 13.05 12.14
C GLN A 91 7.77 13.87 13.07
N TYR A 92 8.75 14.56 12.47
CA TYR A 92 9.62 15.50 13.16
C TYR A 92 9.30 16.95 12.79
N ALA A 93 9.65 17.88 13.70
CA ALA A 93 9.35 19.31 13.56
C ALA A 93 9.98 19.96 12.31
N ASN A 94 11.03 19.37 11.74
CA ASN A 94 11.72 19.86 10.55
C ASN A 94 11.12 19.35 9.22
N GLY A 95 9.89 18.87 9.22
CA GLY A 95 9.24 18.33 8.03
C GLY A 95 9.71 16.93 7.61
N GLN A 96 10.55 16.29 8.42
CA GLN A 96 11.00 14.93 8.17
C GLN A 96 10.03 13.90 8.75
N LEU A 97 9.97 12.75 8.11
CA LEU A 97 9.20 11.58 8.53
C LEU A 97 10.16 10.40 8.66
N ARG A 98 10.19 9.77 9.83
CA ARG A 98 10.79 8.45 9.97
C ARG A 98 9.75 7.40 9.62
N PHE A 99 10.08 6.56 8.66
CA PHE A 99 9.28 5.43 8.21
C PHE A 99 9.99 4.13 8.61
N THR A 100 9.26 3.18 9.16
CA THR A 100 9.82 1.89 9.59
C THR A 100 8.83 0.76 9.31
N ILE A 101 9.32 -0.35 8.77
CA ILE A 101 8.60 -1.62 8.76
C ILE A 101 9.41 -2.60 9.60
N ARG A 102 8.75 -3.23 10.57
CA ARG A 102 9.36 -4.23 11.44
C ARG A 102 8.46 -5.42 11.70
N LEU A 103 9.05 -6.54 12.12
CA LEU A 103 8.27 -7.68 12.59
C LEU A 103 7.60 -7.36 13.93
N GLU A 104 6.30 -7.67 14.04
CA GLU A 104 5.51 -7.43 15.25
C GLU A 104 6.03 -8.26 16.44
N LEU A 105 6.22 -9.55 16.22
CA LEU A 105 6.61 -10.51 17.26
C LEU A 105 8.09 -10.41 17.66
N VAL A 106 8.92 -9.78 16.85
CA VAL A 106 10.37 -9.66 17.06
C VAL A 106 10.75 -8.18 16.89
N SER A 107 10.49 -7.41 17.96
CA SER A 107 10.56 -5.93 17.92
C SER A 107 11.90 -5.34 17.45
N HIS A 108 13.00 -6.08 17.60
CA HIS A 108 14.31 -5.66 17.13
C HIS A 108 14.59 -5.98 15.67
N ARG A 109 13.72 -6.73 14.98
CA ARG A 109 13.91 -7.05 13.57
C ARG A 109 13.23 -6.02 12.68
N ILE A 110 13.98 -5.00 12.34
CA ILE A 110 13.59 -3.97 11.37
C ILE A 110 13.88 -4.53 9.97
N LEU A 111 12.89 -4.48 9.09
CA LEU A 111 13.02 -4.85 7.68
C LEU A 111 13.54 -3.68 6.86
N THR A 112 12.94 -2.53 7.07
CA THR A 112 13.38 -1.29 6.46
C THR A 112 13.13 -0.11 7.40
N GLN A 113 14.03 0.86 7.37
CA GLN A 113 13.89 2.13 8.08
C GLN A 113 14.60 3.22 7.29
N PHE A 114 13.93 4.33 7.08
CA PHE A 114 14.51 5.50 6.44
C PHE A 114 13.86 6.78 6.97
N THR A 115 14.52 7.91 6.74
CA THR A 115 13.98 9.23 6.98
C THR A 115 13.82 9.93 5.65
N ILE A 116 12.65 10.51 5.44
CA ILE A 116 12.27 11.12 4.17
C ILE A 116 11.48 12.40 4.43
N HIS A 117 11.40 13.27 3.44
CA HIS A 117 10.58 14.47 3.52
C HIS A 117 9.09 14.10 3.59
N ALA A 118 8.43 14.46 4.70
CA ALA A 118 7.07 14.02 5.04
C ALA A 118 6.06 14.38 3.93
N ARG A 119 6.02 15.67 3.56
CA ARG A 119 5.06 16.19 2.58
C ARG A 119 5.15 15.48 1.25
N THR A 120 6.36 15.40 0.69
CA THR A 120 6.59 14.74 -0.61
C THR A 120 6.19 13.27 -0.57
N PHE A 121 6.66 12.54 0.44
CA PHE A 121 6.39 11.11 0.56
C PHE A 121 4.91 10.80 0.72
N LEU A 122 4.22 11.50 1.64
CA LEU A 122 2.81 11.26 1.89
C LEU A 122 1.93 11.64 0.69
N LEU A 123 2.27 12.70 -0.05
CA LEU A 123 1.57 13.06 -1.29
C LEU A 123 1.71 11.97 -2.36
N GLU A 124 2.91 11.39 -2.53
CA GLU A 124 3.12 10.31 -3.49
C GLU A 124 2.37 9.03 -3.10
N ILE A 125 2.31 8.70 -1.81
CA ILE A 125 1.47 7.58 -1.33
C ILE A 125 0.00 7.82 -1.66
N LEU A 126 -0.55 8.98 -1.31
CA LEU A 126 -1.95 9.31 -1.59
C LEU A 126 -2.26 9.30 -3.09
N ARG A 127 -1.35 9.83 -3.93
CA ARG A 127 -1.47 9.79 -5.39
C ARG A 127 -1.46 8.37 -5.93
N SER A 128 -0.58 7.51 -5.40
CA SER A 128 -0.46 6.11 -5.80
C SER A 128 -1.73 5.32 -5.45
N ILE A 129 -2.32 5.56 -4.28
CA ILE A 129 -3.57 4.93 -3.86
C ILE A 129 -4.73 5.39 -4.77
N GLU A 130 -4.85 6.69 -5.02
CA GLU A 130 -5.85 7.25 -5.93
C GLU A 130 -5.75 6.67 -7.34
N PHE A 131 -4.52 6.58 -7.87
CA PHE A 131 -4.25 6.00 -9.17
C PHE A 131 -4.66 4.53 -9.24
N LEU A 132 -4.23 3.72 -8.26
CA LEU A 132 -4.60 2.31 -8.18
C LEU A 132 -6.11 2.13 -8.14
N TRP A 133 -6.80 2.90 -7.29
CA TRP A 133 -8.24 2.80 -7.13
C TRP A 133 -9.00 3.23 -8.38
N SER A 134 -8.55 4.29 -9.04
CA SER A 134 -9.08 4.71 -10.35
C SER A 134 -8.95 3.60 -11.40
N LYS A 135 -7.81 2.90 -11.42
CA LYS A 135 -7.61 1.75 -12.30
C LYS A 135 -8.55 0.60 -11.96
N MET A 136 -8.73 0.29 -10.67
CA MET A 136 -9.63 -0.78 -10.23
C MET A 136 -11.08 -0.50 -10.62
N LEU A 137 -11.54 0.75 -10.51
CA LEU A 137 -12.91 1.14 -10.86
C LEU A 137 -13.19 1.10 -12.37
N HIS A 138 -12.23 1.51 -13.19
CA HIS A 138 -12.50 1.80 -14.60
C HIS A 138 -11.91 0.78 -15.58
N GLU A 139 -10.85 0.10 -15.19
CA GLU A 139 -10.09 -0.73 -16.14
C GLU A 139 -10.06 -2.21 -15.79
N TYR A 140 -10.31 -2.58 -14.52
CA TYR A 140 -10.33 -3.98 -14.12
C TYR A 140 -11.74 -4.55 -14.24
N HIS A 141 -11.84 -5.64 -14.98
CA HIS A 141 -13.09 -6.35 -15.19
C HIS A 141 -13.00 -7.73 -14.49
N PRO A 142 -13.49 -7.85 -13.27
CA PRO A 142 -13.53 -9.14 -12.59
C PRO A 142 -14.41 -10.12 -13.39
N PRO A 143 -14.14 -11.44 -13.31
CA PRO A 143 -14.96 -12.43 -13.95
C PRO A 143 -16.41 -12.31 -13.46
N SER A 144 -17.37 -12.37 -14.40
CA SER A 144 -18.79 -12.38 -14.08
C SER A 144 -19.13 -13.57 -13.18
N GLY A 145 -19.78 -13.33 -12.04
CA GLY A 145 -20.20 -14.36 -11.08
C GLY A 145 -19.39 -14.42 -9.78
N LEU A 146 -18.37 -13.58 -9.63
CA LEU A 146 -17.82 -13.29 -8.32
C LEU A 146 -18.67 -12.17 -7.68
N ASP A 147 -19.24 -12.47 -6.53
CA ASP A 147 -19.90 -11.47 -5.68
C ASP A 147 -18.79 -10.65 -4.99
N ILE A 148 -18.22 -9.76 -5.77
CA ILE A 148 -17.30 -8.77 -5.24
C ILE A 148 -18.20 -7.62 -4.82
N SER A 149 -18.17 -7.26 -3.54
CA SER A 149 -18.67 -5.97 -3.08
C SER A 149 -18.10 -4.93 -4.04
N ARG A 150 -18.99 -4.32 -4.81
CA ARG A 150 -18.55 -3.48 -5.94
C ARG A 150 -17.74 -2.34 -5.37
N PRO A 151 -16.53 -2.12 -5.87
CA PRO A 151 -15.72 -0.95 -5.44
C PRO A 151 -16.46 0.38 -5.61
N GLU A 152 -17.52 0.40 -6.39
CA GLU A 152 -18.39 1.54 -6.65
C GLU A 152 -19.00 2.13 -5.37
N ASP A 153 -19.36 1.27 -4.39
CA ASP A 153 -20.01 1.71 -3.16
C ASP A 153 -19.01 2.35 -2.18
N ASP A 154 -17.75 1.89 -2.18
CA ASP A 154 -16.70 2.41 -1.28
C ASP A 154 -15.83 3.49 -1.95
N GLY A 155 -15.90 3.61 -3.28
CA GLY A 155 -15.01 4.47 -4.06
C GLY A 155 -15.17 5.94 -3.74
N GLU A 156 -16.39 6.44 -3.60
CA GLU A 156 -16.63 7.85 -3.34
C GLU A 156 -16.13 8.26 -1.95
N GLU A 157 -16.38 7.45 -0.93
CA GLU A 157 -15.90 7.69 0.44
C GLU A 157 -14.37 7.69 0.49
N LEU A 158 -13.73 6.78 -0.22
CA LEU A 158 -12.28 6.71 -0.32
C LEU A 158 -11.68 7.98 -0.94
N PHE A 159 -12.24 8.48 -2.04
CA PHE A 159 -11.75 9.71 -2.66
C PHE A 159 -11.96 10.94 -1.76
N ILE A 160 -13.05 10.96 -0.99
CA ILE A 160 -13.29 12.00 0.02
C ILE A 160 -12.19 11.94 1.10
N GLU A 161 -11.89 10.75 1.61
CA GLU A 161 -10.83 10.56 2.60
C GLU A 161 -9.45 10.97 2.06
N ILE A 162 -9.07 10.51 0.87
CA ILE A 162 -7.81 10.88 0.21
C ILE A 162 -7.69 12.40 0.08
N ASN A 163 -8.76 13.08 -0.33
CA ASN A 163 -8.75 14.52 -0.49
C ASN A 163 -8.62 15.27 0.84
N ALA A 164 -9.25 14.76 1.91
CA ALA A 164 -9.10 15.34 3.25
C ALA A 164 -7.66 15.20 3.77
N LEU A 165 -7.07 14.01 3.63
CA LEU A 165 -5.68 13.76 4.02
C LEU A 165 -4.69 14.58 3.19
N ARG A 166 -4.95 14.73 1.88
CA ARG A 166 -4.11 15.55 0.98
C ARG A 166 -4.07 17.01 1.43
N LYS A 167 -5.21 17.58 1.84
CA LYS A 167 -5.25 18.98 2.36
C LYS A 167 -4.34 19.12 3.57
N TRP A 168 -4.44 18.22 4.53
CA TRP A 168 -3.57 18.25 5.69
C TRP A 168 -2.08 18.09 5.32
N VAL A 169 -1.75 17.15 4.41
CA VAL A 169 -0.36 16.95 3.99
C VAL A 169 0.23 18.19 3.32
N LEU A 170 -0.59 18.96 2.58
CA LEU A 170 -0.16 20.20 1.94
C LEU A 170 0.16 21.33 2.95
N GLU A 171 -0.33 21.23 4.19
CA GLU A 171 -0.03 22.17 5.27
C GLU A 171 1.27 21.84 6.01
N LEU A 172 1.86 20.65 5.76
CA LEU A 172 3.14 20.26 6.35
C LEU A 172 4.28 21.14 5.83
N PRO A 173 5.31 21.40 6.66
CA PRO A 173 6.52 22.14 6.23
C PRO A 173 7.15 21.53 4.97
N GLU A 174 7.71 22.43 4.15
CA GLU A 174 8.56 22.06 3.00
C GLU A 174 9.96 21.67 3.43
#